data_5bdce419017a228a3c984ed0e05a2e84
#
_entry.id   5bdce419017a228a3c984ed0e05a2e84
#
_cell.length_a   1.000
_cell.length_b   1.000
_cell.length_c   1.000
_cell.angle_alpha   90.00
_cell.angle_beta   90.00
_cell.angle_gamma   90.00
#
_symmetry.space_group_name_H-M   'P 1'
#
loop_
_entity.id
_entity.type
_entity.pdbx_description
1 polymer ?
#
loop_
_entity_poly.entity_id
_entity_poly.type
_entity_poly.pdbx_seq_one_letter_code
_entity_poly.pdbx_strand_id
1 'polypeptide(L)'
;VISRDTAFISLSVARWLVHDYHMVLALAMGADFLMMGRYFARFDESPTKKMKIGNNFVKEYWGEGSNRAKNWQRYDMGGNESLKFEEGVDSYVPYAGKLKDNLNVTLGKMIATMCSCGSISIQELQQHAKITLVSSTSYR
;
A
#
# COMPACT_ATOMS: atom_id res chain seq x y z
N VAL A 1 -15.57 -19.48 -9.88
CA VAL A 1 -15.94 -18.38 -10.80
C VAL A 1 -16.96 -17.55 -10.06
N ILE A 2 -16.52 -16.42 -9.46
CA ILE A 2 -17.46 -15.47 -8.84
C ILE A 2 -17.99 -14.61 -9.97
N SER A 3 -19.31 -14.68 -10.18
CA SER A 3 -20.01 -13.85 -11.17
C SER A 3 -19.83 -12.37 -10.82
N ARG A 4 -19.42 -11.56 -11.80
CA ARG A 4 -19.18 -10.11 -11.65
C ARG A 4 -20.45 -9.25 -11.75
N ASP A 5 -21.64 -9.83 -11.72
CA ASP A 5 -22.89 -9.10 -11.95
C ASP A 5 -23.44 -8.35 -10.72
N THR A 6 -22.76 -8.41 -9.61
CA THR A 6 -23.00 -7.54 -8.45
C THR A 6 -21.80 -6.60 -8.33
N ALA A 7 -22.06 -5.29 -8.44
CA ALA A 7 -21.05 -4.25 -8.28
C ALA A 7 -20.55 -4.19 -6.82
N PHE A 8 -19.75 -5.17 -6.43
CA PHE A 8 -19.00 -5.13 -5.19
C PHE A 8 -17.70 -4.36 -5.46
N ILE A 9 -17.56 -3.21 -4.86
CA ILE A 9 -16.29 -2.49 -4.79
C ILE A 9 -15.34 -3.36 -3.97
N SER A 10 -14.33 -3.93 -4.60
CA SER A 10 -13.29 -4.69 -3.91
C SER A 10 -12.20 -3.76 -3.42
N LEU A 11 -12.20 -3.46 -2.12
CA LEU A 11 -11.12 -2.72 -1.48
C LEU A 11 -9.98 -3.67 -1.13
N SER A 12 -8.86 -3.56 -1.82
CA SER A 12 -7.64 -4.26 -1.42
C SER A 12 -6.87 -3.42 -0.40
N VAL A 13 -6.88 -3.87 0.84
CA VAL A 13 -6.05 -3.31 1.91
C VAL A 13 -4.64 -3.87 1.76
N ALA A 14 -3.80 -3.13 1.09
CA ALA A 14 -2.44 -3.56 0.87
C ALA A 14 -1.52 -3.09 2.01
N ARG A 15 -1.54 -3.82 3.09
CA ARG A 15 -0.61 -3.65 4.24
C ARG A 15 0.87 -3.76 3.82
N TRP A 16 1.15 -4.38 2.68
CA TRP A 16 2.48 -4.74 2.19
C TRP A 16 2.83 -4.16 0.81
N LEU A 17 2.08 -3.18 0.30
CA LEU A 17 2.46 -2.50 -0.93
C LEU A 17 3.68 -1.62 -0.70
N VAL A 18 4.86 -2.23 -0.78
CA VAL A 18 6.16 -1.56 -0.64
C VAL A 18 6.71 -1.13 -1.99
N HIS A 19 6.37 -1.87 -3.04
CA HIS A 19 6.86 -1.66 -4.41
C HIS A 19 5.74 -1.39 -5.40
N ASP A 20 6.04 -0.63 -6.44
CA ASP A 20 5.07 -0.21 -7.45
C ASP A 20 4.41 -1.41 -8.16
N TYR A 21 5.15 -2.51 -8.38
CA TYR A 21 4.60 -3.74 -9.00
C TYR A 21 3.57 -4.46 -8.12
N HIS A 22 3.63 -4.33 -6.80
CA HIS A 22 2.60 -4.86 -5.91
C HIS A 22 1.25 -4.17 -6.14
N MET A 23 1.26 -2.89 -6.53
CA MET A 23 0.05 -2.14 -6.85
C MET A 23 -0.63 -2.73 -8.09
N VAL A 24 0.16 -2.98 -9.14
CA VAL A 24 -0.36 -3.60 -10.37
C VAL A 24 -0.84 -5.02 -10.12
N LEU A 25 -0.13 -5.80 -9.29
CA LEU A 25 -0.57 -7.15 -8.92
C LEU A 25 -1.91 -7.13 -8.21
N ALA A 26 -2.11 -6.23 -7.24
CA ALA A 26 -3.38 -6.11 -6.53
C ALA A 26 -4.53 -5.71 -7.47
N LEU A 27 -4.29 -4.77 -8.40
CA LEU A 27 -5.25 -4.42 -9.44
C LEU A 27 -5.57 -5.60 -10.36
N ALA A 28 -4.55 -6.36 -10.79
CA ALA A 28 -4.74 -7.57 -11.60
C ALA A 28 -5.57 -8.64 -10.88
N MET A 29 -5.49 -8.72 -9.56
CA MET A 29 -6.29 -9.62 -8.73
C MET A 29 -7.74 -9.15 -8.52
N GLY A 30 -8.12 -8.00 -9.07
CA GLY A 30 -9.49 -7.51 -9.04
C GLY A 30 -9.76 -6.40 -8.01
N ALA A 31 -8.71 -5.77 -7.45
CA ALA A 31 -8.91 -4.60 -6.61
C ALA A 31 -9.34 -3.39 -7.44
N ASP A 32 -10.38 -2.68 -6.98
CA ASP A 32 -10.82 -1.41 -7.56
C ASP A 32 -10.06 -0.23 -6.95
N PHE A 33 -9.66 -0.34 -5.67
CA PHE A 33 -8.92 0.68 -4.91
C PHE A 33 -7.79 0.06 -4.12
N LEU A 34 -6.73 0.85 -3.91
CA LEU A 34 -5.56 0.46 -3.12
C LEU A 34 -5.44 1.35 -1.90
N MET A 35 -5.41 0.76 -0.70
CA MET A 35 -5.11 1.48 0.53
C MET A 35 -3.62 1.36 0.84
N MET A 36 -2.90 2.49 0.80
CA MET A 36 -1.43 2.52 0.81
C MET A 36 -0.85 3.43 1.90
N GLY A 37 -1.22 3.19 3.17
CA GLY A 37 -0.77 4.03 4.29
C GLY A 37 0.74 4.19 4.36
N ARG A 38 1.49 3.10 4.27
CA ARG A 38 2.96 3.10 4.31
C ARG A 38 3.59 3.86 3.13
N TYR A 39 2.99 3.79 1.95
CA TYR A 39 3.46 4.54 0.78
C TYR A 39 3.34 6.05 1.00
N PHE A 40 2.18 6.52 1.44
CA PHE A 40 1.92 7.94 1.64
C PHE A 40 2.65 8.52 2.87
N ALA A 41 2.95 7.71 3.87
CA ALA A 41 3.69 8.14 5.06
C ALA A 41 5.12 8.66 4.74
N ARG A 42 5.68 8.35 3.57
CA ARG A 42 7.03 8.69 3.13
C ARG A 42 7.21 10.16 2.73
N PHE A 43 6.13 10.86 2.46
CA PHE A 43 6.16 12.17 1.79
C PHE A 43 6.07 13.34 2.78
N ASP A 44 6.46 14.53 2.31
CA ASP A 44 6.40 15.77 3.08
C ASP A 44 4.99 16.09 3.58
N GLU A 45 3.98 15.74 2.78
CA GLU A 45 2.56 15.99 3.06
C GLU A 45 2.01 15.11 4.21
N SER A 46 2.72 14.05 4.59
CA SER A 46 2.38 13.26 5.79
C SER A 46 2.72 14.03 7.06
N PRO A 47 1.87 14.00 8.11
CA PRO A 47 2.04 14.83 9.31
C PRO A 47 3.22 14.45 10.20
N THR A 48 3.83 13.27 10.03
CA THR A 48 4.95 12.83 10.86
C THR A 48 6.24 13.58 10.55
N LYS A 49 7.07 13.79 11.57
CA LYS A 49 8.32 14.52 11.43
C LYS A 49 9.35 13.71 10.62
N LYS A 50 10.10 14.43 9.78
CA LYS A 50 11.30 13.91 9.13
C LYS A 50 12.43 13.85 10.15
N MET A 51 13.09 12.70 10.23
CA MET A 51 14.23 12.46 11.14
C MET A 51 15.40 11.92 10.36
N LYS A 52 16.61 12.09 10.91
CA LYS A 52 17.83 11.51 10.36
C LYS A 52 18.26 10.33 11.23
N ILE A 53 18.39 9.15 10.64
CA ILE A 53 18.95 7.96 11.29
C ILE A 53 20.17 7.52 10.48
N GLY A 54 21.34 7.67 11.06
CA GLY A 54 22.59 7.48 10.33
C GLY A 54 22.70 8.45 9.15
N ASN A 55 22.90 7.93 7.94
CA ASN A 55 22.97 8.73 6.71
C ASN A 55 21.64 8.90 5.98
N ASN A 56 20.56 8.28 6.47
CA ASN A 56 19.27 8.27 5.79
C ASN A 56 18.25 9.17 6.50
N PHE A 57 17.40 9.82 5.69
CA PHE A 57 16.21 10.48 6.21
C PHE A 57 15.05 9.50 6.23
N VAL A 58 14.30 9.52 7.33
CA VAL A 58 13.13 8.66 7.57
C VAL A 58 11.99 9.46 8.15
N LYS A 59 10.79 8.88 8.07
CA LYS A 59 9.59 9.37 8.77
C LYS A 59 9.02 8.26 9.62
N GLU A 60 8.41 8.60 10.74
CA GLU A 60 7.67 7.65 11.55
C GLU A 60 6.41 7.18 10.81
N TYR A 61 6.10 5.91 10.95
CA TYR A 61 4.88 5.31 10.45
C TYR A 61 4.29 4.37 11.48
N TRP A 62 3.03 4.57 11.82
CA TRP A 62 2.25 3.65 12.64
C TRP A 62 0.87 3.44 12.02
N GLY A 63 0.45 2.18 11.94
CA GLY A 63 -0.88 1.82 11.44
C GLY A 63 -1.95 2.06 12.51
N GLU A 64 -3.19 2.23 12.09
CA GLU A 64 -4.33 2.46 13.00
C GLU A 64 -4.55 1.32 14.01
N GLY A 65 -4.22 0.10 13.65
CA GLY A 65 -4.26 -1.06 14.56
C GLY A 65 -3.05 -1.18 15.50
N SER A 66 -2.14 -0.19 15.55
CA SER A 66 -1.01 -0.19 16.47
C SER A 66 -1.40 0.33 17.85
N ASN A 67 -0.69 -0.12 18.89
CA ASN A 67 -0.87 0.41 20.26
C ASN A 67 -0.62 1.92 20.33
N ARG A 68 0.26 2.46 19.48
CA ARG A 68 0.55 3.88 19.40
C ARG A 68 -0.64 4.69 18.88
N ALA A 69 -1.34 4.20 17.84
CA ALA A 69 -2.53 4.86 17.31
C ALA A 69 -3.68 4.89 18.32
N LYS A 70 -3.85 3.81 19.10
CA LYS A 70 -4.84 3.72 20.18
C LYS A 70 -4.58 4.76 21.28
N ASN A 71 -3.34 4.93 21.69
CA ASN A 71 -2.97 5.88 22.75
C ASN A 71 -3.11 7.35 22.32
N TRP A 72 -3.28 7.64 21.04
CA TRP A 72 -3.51 8.99 20.51
C TRP A 72 -4.99 9.41 20.53
N GLN A 73 -5.86 8.68 21.20
CA GLN A 73 -7.28 8.99 21.44
C GLN A 73 -8.09 9.33 20.18
N ARG A 74 -7.69 8.79 19.04
CA ARG A 74 -8.37 9.06 17.77
C ARG A 74 -9.78 8.45 17.70
N TYR A 75 -9.99 7.40 18.49
CA TYR A 75 -11.27 6.75 18.71
C TYR A 75 -11.51 6.63 20.21
N ASP A 76 -12.39 7.48 20.73
CA ASP A 76 -12.89 7.35 22.11
C ASP A 76 -13.84 6.15 22.19
N MET A 77 -13.26 4.97 22.23
CA MET A 77 -13.95 3.71 22.46
C MET A 77 -14.08 3.51 23.97
N GLY A 78 -14.85 4.40 24.64
CA GLY A 78 -15.11 4.41 26.08
C GLY A 78 -14.92 3.07 26.79
N GLY A 79 -13.71 2.78 27.24
CA GLY A 79 -13.41 1.59 28.01
C GLY A 79 -11.95 1.16 27.91
N ASN A 80 -11.43 0.65 29.00
CA ASN A 80 -10.09 0.06 29.18
C ASN A 80 -9.88 -1.26 28.40
N GLU A 81 -10.41 -1.40 27.18
CA GLU A 81 -10.19 -2.59 26.39
C GLU A 81 -8.84 -2.51 25.68
N SER A 82 -7.88 -3.32 26.16
CA SER A 82 -6.68 -3.61 25.40
C SER A 82 -7.08 -4.25 24.05
N LEU A 83 -6.45 -3.83 22.95
CA LEU A 83 -6.61 -4.54 21.68
C LEU A 83 -6.29 -6.01 21.91
N LYS A 84 -7.24 -6.90 21.63
CA LYS A 84 -7.03 -8.35 21.74
C LYS A 84 -5.92 -8.81 20.77
N PHE A 85 -5.70 -8.06 19.71
CA PHE A 85 -4.63 -8.29 18.72
C PHE A 85 -4.07 -6.95 18.27
N GLU A 86 -2.74 -6.83 18.27
CA GLU A 86 -2.04 -5.72 17.65
C GLU A 86 -1.84 -6.02 16.17
N GLU A 87 -2.62 -5.35 15.30
CA GLU A 87 -2.51 -5.51 13.85
C GLU A 87 -1.71 -4.39 13.19
N GLY A 88 -1.36 -3.35 13.94
CA GLY A 88 -0.65 -2.18 13.47
C GLY A 88 0.86 -2.35 13.54
N VAL A 89 1.56 -1.80 12.56
CA VAL A 89 3.03 -1.71 12.55
C VAL A 89 3.44 -0.33 13.06
N ASP A 90 4.34 -0.28 14.03
CA ASP A 90 5.08 0.92 14.43
C ASP A 90 6.50 0.79 13.88
N SER A 91 6.88 1.62 12.95
CA SER A 91 8.15 1.52 12.24
C SER A 91 8.57 2.84 11.61
N TYR A 92 9.71 2.84 10.95
CA TYR A 92 10.16 3.93 10.10
C TYR A 92 10.00 3.59 8.62
N VAL A 93 9.70 4.62 7.82
CA VAL A 93 9.69 4.54 6.36
C VAL A 93 10.74 5.47 5.78
N PRO A 94 11.42 5.09 4.68
CA PRO A 94 12.35 5.98 4.00
C PRO A 94 11.64 7.24 3.53
N TYR A 95 12.20 8.41 3.85
CA TYR A 95 11.70 9.68 3.35
C TYR A 95 11.91 9.78 1.84
N ALA A 96 10.90 10.25 1.12
CA ALA A 96 10.89 10.28 -0.35
C ALA A 96 10.64 11.68 -0.95
N GLY A 97 10.61 12.74 -0.14
CA GLY A 97 10.35 14.10 -0.64
C GLY A 97 8.88 14.40 -0.83
N LYS A 98 8.54 15.21 -1.83
CA LYS A 98 7.16 15.61 -2.11
C LYS A 98 6.39 14.51 -2.84
N LEU A 99 5.13 14.33 -2.46
CA LEU A 99 4.23 13.38 -3.12
C LEU A 99 4.10 13.67 -4.61
N LYS A 100 3.91 14.94 -4.99
CA LYS A 100 3.73 15.36 -6.38
C LYS A 100 4.87 14.87 -7.28
N ASP A 101 6.12 14.96 -6.82
CA ASP A 101 7.29 14.59 -7.62
C ASP A 101 7.39 13.07 -7.80
N ASN A 102 6.93 12.31 -6.81
CA ASN A 102 7.00 10.85 -6.80
C ASN A 102 5.78 10.18 -7.44
N LEU A 103 4.62 10.83 -7.41
CA LEU A 103 3.37 10.24 -7.92
C LEU A 103 3.46 9.92 -9.41
N ASN A 104 3.97 10.85 -10.22
CA ASN A 104 4.12 10.66 -11.67
C ASN A 104 5.07 9.50 -11.99
N VAL A 105 6.14 9.36 -11.21
CA VAL A 105 7.09 8.24 -11.37
C VAL A 105 6.41 6.92 -11.04
N THR A 106 5.66 6.85 -9.94
CA THR A 106 4.92 5.64 -9.55
C THR A 106 3.87 5.28 -10.60
N LEU A 107 3.06 6.24 -11.05
CA LEU A 107 2.07 6.01 -12.11
C LEU A 107 2.73 5.55 -13.41
N GLY A 108 3.84 6.17 -13.81
CA GLY A 108 4.60 5.75 -14.99
C GLY A 108 5.08 4.30 -14.90
N LYS A 109 5.58 3.88 -13.74
CA LYS A 109 5.99 2.49 -13.51
C LYS A 109 4.81 1.52 -13.54
N MET A 110 3.65 1.90 -12.96
CA MET A 110 2.44 1.08 -13.02
C MET A 110 1.97 0.91 -14.46
N ILE A 111 1.91 2.00 -15.24
CA ILE A 111 1.54 1.97 -16.67
C ILE A 111 2.52 1.07 -17.45
N ALA A 112 3.82 1.23 -17.27
CA ALA A 112 4.82 0.39 -17.93
C ALA A 112 4.64 -1.10 -17.60
N THR A 113 4.32 -1.42 -16.33
CA THR A 113 4.03 -2.80 -15.91
C THR A 113 2.76 -3.34 -16.57
N MET A 114 1.69 -2.54 -16.63
CA MET A 114 0.45 -2.91 -17.32
C MET A 114 0.69 -3.16 -18.81
N CYS A 115 1.44 -2.27 -19.48
CA CYS A 115 1.81 -2.44 -20.88
C CYS A 115 2.62 -3.73 -21.10
N SER A 116 3.54 -4.06 -20.19
CA SER A 116 4.31 -5.31 -20.25
C SER A 116 3.42 -6.55 -20.10
N CYS A 117 2.26 -6.41 -19.43
CA CYS A 117 1.22 -7.43 -19.36
C CYS A 117 0.26 -7.43 -20.56
N GLY A 118 0.49 -6.55 -21.56
CA GLY A 118 -0.37 -6.43 -22.74
C GLY A 118 -1.70 -5.75 -22.47
N SER A 119 -1.81 -4.92 -21.44
CA SER A 119 -3.07 -4.27 -21.03
C SER A 119 -2.94 -2.75 -21.07
N ILE A 120 -3.92 -2.08 -21.68
CA ILE A 120 -3.99 -0.60 -21.76
C ILE A 120 -5.01 -0.01 -20.76
N SER A 121 -5.78 -0.86 -20.10
CA SER A 121 -6.74 -0.46 -19.06
C SER A 121 -6.71 -1.42 -17.86
N ILE A 122 -7.22 -0.98 -16.72
CA ILE A 122 -7.33 -1.83 -15.52
C ILE A 122 -8.29 -2.99 -15.81
N GLN A 123 -9.36 -2.75 -16.53
CA GLN A 123 -10.34 -3.79 -16.91
C GLN A 123 -9.69 -4.88 -17.75
N GLU A 124 -8.88 -4.52 -18.74
CA GLU A 124 -8.13 -5.49 -19.54
C GLU A 124 -7.11 -6.25 -18.69
N LEU A 125 -6.38 -5.55 -17.81
CA LEU A 125 -5.46 -6.18 -16.88
C LEU A 125 -6.18 -7.25 -16.04
N GLN A 126 -7.34 -6.93 -15.47
CA GLN A 126 -8.13 -7.85 -14.65
C GLN A 126 -8.68 -9.05 -15.44
N GLN A 127 -8.95 -8.87 -16.74
CA GLN A 127 -9.47 -9.94 -17.60
C GLN A 127 -8.37 -10.88 -18.13
N HIS A 128 -7.23 -10.33 -18.47
CA HIS A 128 -6.19 -11.04 -19.23
C HIS A 128 -4.94 -11.41 -18.42
N ALA A 129 -4.70 -10.75 -17.27
CA ALA A 129 -3.51 -11.01 -16.48
C ALA A 129 -3.49 -12.47 -15.96
N LYS A 130 -2.39 -13.16 -16.20
CA LYS A 130 -2.13 -14.49 -15.67
C LYS A 130 -1.18 -14.39 -14.49
N ILE A 131 -1.65 -14.79 -13.32
CA ILE A 131 -0.84 -14.78 -12.10
C ILE A 131 -0.24 -16.17 -11.94
N THR A 132 1.08 -16.24 -11.83
CA THR A 132 1.83 -17.48 -11.66
C THR A 132 2.65 -17.44 -10.37
N LEU A 133 2.58 -18.50 -9.59
CA LEU A 133 3.46 -18.68 -8.44
C LEU A 133 4.85 -19.04 -8.93
N VAL A 134 5.85 -18.33 -8.43
CA VAL A 134 7.26 -18.61 -8.70
C VAL A 134 7.98 -19.01 -7.42
N SER A 135 8.96 -19.88 -7.52
CA SER A 135 9.79 -20.26 -6.37
C SER A 135 10.74 -19.12 -5.98
N SER A 136 11.19 -19.12 -4.74
CA SER A 136 12.17 -18.13 -4.25
C SER A 136 13.52 -18.17 -5.02
N THR A 137 13.85 -19.29 -5.63
CA THR A 137 15.03 -19.45 -6.49
C THR A 137 14.89 -18.78 -7.86
N SER A 138 13.68 -18.56 -8.34
CA SER A 138 13.40 -17.87 -9.61
C SER A 138 13.42 -16.35 -9.49
N TYR A 139 13.66 -15.84 -8.28
CA TYR A 139 13.61 -14.39 -7.96
C TYR A 139 15.00 -13.75 -7.89
N ARG A 140 16.01 -14.40 -8.45
CA ARG A 140 17.40 -13.90 -8.50
C ARG A 140 17.71 -13.24 -9.82
#